data_3c6c35e38df0b681fc4e61918458fba9
#
_entry.id   3c6c35e38df0b681fc4e61918458fba9
#
_cell.length_a   1.000
_cell.length_b   1.000
_cell.length_c   1.000
_cell.angle_alpha   90.00
_cell.angle_beta   90.00
_cell.angle_gamma   90.00
#
_symmetry.space_group_name_H-M   'P 1'
#
loop_
_entity.id
_entity.type
_entity.pdbx_description
1 polymer ?
#
loop_
_entity_poly.entity_id
_entity_poly.type
_entity_poly.pdbx_seq_one_letter_code
_entity_poly.pdbx_strand_id
1 'polypeptide(L)'
;MSLKEIAHRAGTSVSTVSRVLNQPDYKCKNPELEACIWAAAQEISYTPNTAAQTLKSGAPQIKTTPLTFDIFLTRFPSLSQDLFFSELFESLKKELLRQQCVPGKFLTLPEVTSMLKEKSSFSVTDTHADGIILLGKCPAELISTLQNHYHNIVGIDRNPTNFDYDEVICSGTTAAVTAMNYLISLGHKKIAYIGDCSYEARYIGYYQSLISHNLPLDYSNIYPTSQTREEGMKTMELILQREELPSAIFCANDSTALGVFDCLQRHRKKGYIPSVISIDNILESEQTKPMLTTIDIPKKEMAHHAVNLLLDRIHNQHSNAVRIELPCRLIVRESCSYCGR
;
A
#
# COMPACT_ATOMS: atom_id res chain seq x y z
N MET A 1 -11.12 29.64 2.01
CA MET A 1 -11.94 28.51 1.55
C MET A 1 -12.67 27.89 2.73
N SER A 2 -13.90 27.43 2.57
CA SER A 2 -14.76 27.16 3.72
C SER A 2 -15.47 25.82 3.63
N LEU A 3 -15.83 25.24 4.79
CA LEU A 3 -16.66 24.02 4.89
C LEU A 3 -17.99 24.17 4.12
N LYS A 4 -18.48 25.40 3.93
CA LYS A 4 -19.69 25.68 3.15
C LYS A 4 -19.51 25.37 1.67
N GLU A 5 -18.33 25.62 1.12
CA GLU A 5 -18.03 25.35 -0.27
C GLU A 5 -17.88 23.85 -0.53
N ILE A 6 -17.23 23.12 0.40
CA ILE A 6 -17.16 21.64 0.35
C ILE A 6 -18.57 21.04 0.44
N ALA A 7 -19.39 21.55 1.35
CA ALA A 7 -20.77 21.10 1.52
C ALA A 7 -21.61 21.29 0.24
N HIS A 8 -21.45 22.42 -0.43
CA HIS A 8 -22.11 22.71 -1.70
C HIS A 8 -21.66 21.74 -2.81
N ARG A 9 -20.34 21.54 -2.96
CA ARG A 9 -19.76 20.62 -3.98
C ARG A 9 -20.13 19.15 -3.74
N ALA A 10 -20.14 18.73 -2.48
CA ALA A 10 -20.49 17.36 -2.10
C ALA A 10 -22.01 17.12 -1.94
N GLY A 11 -22.84 18.14 -2.19
CA GLY A 11 -24.30 18.02 -2.08
C GLY A 11 -24.80 17.68 -0.68
N THR A 12 -24.13 18.16 0.38
CA THR A 12 -24.44 17.78 1.76
C THR A 12 -24.42 18.96 2.73
N SER A 13 -24.73 18.71 4.01
CA SER A 13 -24.72 19.76 5.03
C SER A 13 -23.30 20.07 5.53
N VAL A 14 -23.07 21.33 5.93
CA VAL A 14 -21.82 21.76 6.56
C VAL A 14 -21.49 20.94 7.82
N SER A 15 -22.51 20.51 8.57
CA SER A 15 -22.34 19.68 9.77
C SER A 15 -21.87 18.26 9.43
N THR A 16 -22.31 17.69 8.29
CA THR A 16 -21.84 16.39 7.80
C THR A 16 -20.39 16.50 7.35
N VAL A 17 -20.05 17.52 6.56
CA VAL A 17 -18.67 17.80 6.15
C VAL A 17 -17.75 17.96 7.36
N SER A 18 -18.18 18.76 8.34
CA SER A 18 -17.40 18.98 9.57
C SER A 18 -17.17 17.68 10.34
N ARG A 19 -18.15 16.78 10.41
CA ARG A 19 -17.97 15.48 11.09
C ARG A 19 -17.03 14.59 10.34
N VAL A 20 -17.19 14.45 9.02
CA VAL A 20 -16.31 13.60 8.18
C VAL A 20 -14.87 14.08 8.22
N LEU A 21 -14.62 15.38 8.14
CA LEU A 21 -13.26 15.93 8.06
C LEU A 21 -12.59 16.12 9.42
N ASN A 22 -13.34 16.28 10.53
CA ASN A 22 -12.78 16.69 11.82
C ASN A 22 -13.09 15.75 13.01
N GLN A 23 -13.89 14.68 12.82
CA GLN A 23 -14.18 13.72 13.90
C GLN A 23 -13.60 12.34 13.56
N PRO A 24 -12.53 11.89 14.26
CA PRO A 24 -11.84 10.62 13.97
C PRO A 24 -12.74 9.39 13.98
N ASP A 25 -13.69 9.35 14.94
CA ASP A 25 -14.56 8.18 15.14
C ASP A 25 -15.87 8.24 14.36
N TYR A 26 -16.08 9.29 13.56
CA TYR A 26 -17.30 9.41 12.79
C TYR A 26 -17.27 8.50 11.56
N LYS A 27 -18.14 7.49 11.56
CA LYS A 27 -18.39 6.62 10.40
C LYS A 27 -19.52 7.21 9.57
N CYS A 28 -19.19 7.67 8.36
CA CYS A 28 -20.21 8.11 7.41
C CYS A 28 -21.04 6.88 6.96
N LYS A 29 -22.37 6.99 7.06
CA LYS A 29 -23.27 5.91 6.63
C LYS A 29 -23.28 5.70 5.11
N ASN A 30 -22.84 6.68 4.34
CA ASN A 30 -22.76 6.63 2.89
C ASN A 30 -21.29 6.80 2.45
N PRO A 31 -20.60 5.72 2.01
CA PRO A 31 -19.21 5.78 1.56
C PRO A 31 -18.98 6.67 0.34
N GLU A 32 -19.95 6.74 -0.58
CA GLU A 32 -19.87 7.58 -1.78
C GLU A 32 -19.87 9.06 -1.40
N LEU A 33 -20.74 9.45 -0.46
CA LEU A 33 -20.77 10.81 0.07
C LEU A 33 -19.47 11.16 0.78
N GLU A 34 -18.91 10.23 1.54
CA GLU A 34 -17.62 10.41 2.20
C GLU A 34 -16.51 10.66 1.17
N ALA A 35 -16.46 9.88 0.10
CA ALA A 35 -15.50 10.04 -0.99
C ALA A 35 -15.67 11.41 -1.68
N CYS A 36 -16.90 11.85 -1.96
CA CYS A 36 -17.19 13.17 -2.54
C CYS A 36 -16.72 14.31 -1.62
N ILE A 37 -16.92 14.20 -0.30
CA ILE A 37 -16.45 15.22 0.65
C ILE A 37 -14.92 15.32 0.64
N TRP A 38 -14.21 14.18 0.64
CA TRP A 38 -12.75 14.16 0.58
C TRP A 38 -12.22 14.70 -0.74
N ALA A 39 -12.83 14.35 -1.89
CA ALA A 39 -12.48 14.88 -3.20
C ALA A 39 -12.66 16.41 -3.26
N ALA A 40 -13.81 16.92 -2.82
CA ALA A 40 -14.08 18.34 -2.78
C ALA A 40 -13.12 19.11 -1.86
N ALA A 41 -12.72 18.53 -0.73
CA ALA A 41 -11.74 19.12 0.18
C ALA A 41 -10.34 19.20 -0.46
N GLN A 42 -9.94 18.18 -1.24
CA GLN A 42 -8.67 18.15 -1.97
C GLN A 42 -8.64 19.17 -3.10
N GLU A 43 -9.68 19.24 -3.93
CA GLU A 43 -9.77 20.19 -5.06
C GLU A 43 -9.55 21.65 -4.63
N ILE A 44 -10.06 22.01 -3.44
CA ILE A 44 -9.92 23.39 -2.94
C ILE A 44 -8.74 23.55 -1.97
N SER A 45 -7.88 22.54 -1.83
CA SER A 45 -6.76 22.54 -0.87
C SER A 45 -7.23 23.00 0.53
N TYR A 46 -8.36 22.42 0.98
CA TYR A 46 -8.93 22.79 2.27
C TYR A 46 -8.07 22.24 3.40
N THR A 47 -7.59 23.14 4.25
CA THR A 47 -7.01 22.79 5.55
C THR A 47 -8.00 23.15 6.67
N PRO A 48 -8.24 22.27 7.65
CA PRO A 48 -9.09 22.58 8.79
C PRO A 48 -8.63 23.88 9.48
N ASN A 49 -9.56 24.80 9.72
CA ASN A 49 -9.24 26.06 10.38
C ASN A 49 -9.08 25.84 11.90
N THR A 50 -7.84 25.59 12.32
CA THR A 50 -7.47 25.41 13.73
C THR A 50 -7.82 26.61 14.59
N ALA A 51 -7.74 27.84 14.05
CA ALA A 51 -8.11 29.07 14.75
C ALA A 51 -9.60 29.10 15.16
N ALA A 52 -10.48 28.53 14.32
CA ALA A 52 -11.90 28.46 14.65
C ALA A 52 -12.23 27.35 15.68
N GLN A 53 -11.40 26.31 15.74
CA GLN A 53 -11.55 25.24 16.75
C GLN A 53 -11.00 25.69 18.11
N THR A 54 -9.87 26.40 18.14
CA THR A 54 -9.24 26.93 19.36
C THR A 54 -10.08 28.05 19.98
N LEU A 55 -10.76 28.86 19.19
CA LEU A 55 -11.73 29.87 19.70
C LEU A 55 -12.90 29.24 20.45
N LYS A 56 -13.30 28.02 20.10
CA LYS A 56 -14.33 27.26 20.83
C LYS A 56 -13.81 26.61 22.10
N SER A 57 -12.50 26.27 22.17
CA SER A 57 -11.87 25.61 23.33
C SER A 57 -11.22 26.56 24.34
N GLY A 58 -11.11 27.88 24.04
CA GLY A 58 -10.54 28.88 24.97
C GLY A 58 -9.01 28.77 25.17
N ALA A 59 -8.31 27.99 24.35
CA ALA A 59 -6.86 27.84 24.44
C ALA A 59 -6.11 28.97 23.69
N PRO A 60 -4.90 29.40 24.12
CA PRO A 60 -4.14 30.46 23.48
C PRO A 60 -3.77 30.07 22.04
N GLN A 61 -4.00 30.97 21.08
CA GLN A 61 -3.64 30.79 19.68
C GLN A 61 -2.13 30.82 19.50
N ILE A 62 -1.52 29.66 19.29
CA ILE A 62 -0.20 29.59 18.64
C ILE A 62 -0.50 29.46 17.15
N LYS A 63 -0.18 30.48 16.35
CA LYS A 63 -0.17 30.38 14.89
C LYS A 63 0.97 29.49 14.45
N THR A 64 0.74 28.17 14.43
CA THR A 64 1.65 27.25 13.79
C THR A 64 1.24 27.10 12.32
N THR A 65 2.16 27.32 11.40
CA THR A 65 1.97 26.89 10.00
C THR A 65 1.70 25.39 10.00
N PRO A 66 0.71 24.89 9.23
CA PRO A 66 0.48 23.45 9.14
C PRO A 66 1.74 22.72 8.70
N LEU A 67 2.06 21.61 9.36
CA LEU A 67 3.18 20.75 8.97
C LEU A 67 2.95 20.19 7.58
N THR A 68 4.00 20.13 6.78
CA THR A 68 3.97 19.66 5.38
C THR A 68 4.84 18.42 5.24
N PHE A 69 4.32 17.37 4.60
CA PHE A 69 5.03 16.12 4.39
C PHE A 69 5.09 15.75 2.92
N ASP A 70 6.30 15.54 2.42
CA ASP A 70 6.53 15.00 1.08
C ASP A 70 6.27 13.50 1.07
N ILE A 71 5.89 12.95 -0.08
CA ILE A 71 5.61 11.53 -0.26
C ILE A 71 6.43 11.02 -1.44
N PHE A 72 7.23 9.98 -1.23
CA PHE A 72 8.09 9.40 -2.24
C PHE A 72 7.70 7.97 -2.58
N LEU A 73 7.26 7.74 -3.82
CA LEU A 73 7.02 6.40 -4.37
C LEU A 73 8.35 5.82 -4.87
N THR A 74 8.89 4.84 -4.14
CA THR A 74 10.26 4.37 -4.32
C THR A 74 10.41 3.28 -5.39
N ARG A 75 9.31 2.66 -5.84
CA ARG A 75 9.36 1.45 -6.67
C ARG A 75 8.92 1.66 -8.11
N PHE A 76 7.91 2.45 -8.35
CA PHE A 76 7.30 2.64 -9.67
C PHE A 76 7.42 4.08 -10.15
N PRO A 77 7.41 4.31 -11.47
CA PRO A 77 7.43 5.67 -12.04
C PRO A 77 6.09 6.41 -11.87
N SER A 78 5.00 5.71 -11.55
CA SER A 78 3.69 6.33 -11.29
C SER A 78 2.81 5.44 -10.41
N LEU A 79 1.86 6.06 -9.71
CA LEU A 79 0.86 5.35 -8.88
C LEU A 79 -0.06 4.45 -9.71
N SER A 80 -0.31 4.79 -10.97
CA SER A 80 -1.19 3.99 -11.85
C SER A 80 -0.66 2.59 -12.14
N GLN A 81 0.61 2.34 -11.90
CA GLN A 81 1.24 1.03 -12.11
C GLN A 81 1.11 0.09 -10.91
N ASP A 82 0.76 0.62 -9.73
CA ASP A 82 0.54 -0.19 -8.53
C ASP A 82 -0.68 0.30 -7.76
N LEU A 83 -1.76 -0.47 -7.86
CA LEU A 83 -3.04 -0.15 -7.23
C LEU A 83 -2.97 -0.15 -5.70
N PHE A 84 -2.12 -0.99 -5.10
CA PHE A 84 -1.91 -0.99 -3.66
C PHE A 84 -1.35 0.34 -3.17
N PHE A 85 -0.27 0.83 -3.80
CA PHE A 85 0.32 2.11 -3.43
C PHE A 85 -0.59 3.29 -3.77
N SER A 86 -1.43 3.17 -4.80
CA SER A 86 -2.47 4.16 -5.10
C SER A 86 -3.47 4.29 -3.95
N GLU A 87 -4.01 3.17 -3.45
CA GLU A 87 -4.95 3.15 -2.32
C GLU A 87 -4.29 3.61 -1.00
N LEU A 88 -3.03 3.22 -0.77
CA LEU A 88 -2.25 3.64 0.38
C LEU A 88 -2.00 5.16 0.35
N PHE A 89 -1.64 5.70 -0.80
CA PHE A 89 -1.45 7.14 -1.00
C PHE A 89 -2.72 7.93 -0.71
N GLU A 90 -3.89 7.47 -1.19
CA GLU A 90 -5.16 8.08 -0.86
C GLU A 90 -5.47 8.02 0.66
N SER A 91 -5.10 6.92 1.32
CA SER A 91 -5.24 6.78 2.77
C SER A 91 -4.32 7.75 3.52
N LEU A 92 -3.09 7.93 3.06
CA LEU A 92 -2.14 8.91 3.62
C LEU A 92 -2.63 10.35 3.47
N LYS A 93 -3.12 10.74 2.30
CA LYS A 93 -3.66 12.08 2.09
C LYS A 93 -4.82 12.38 3.05
N LYS A 94 -5.72 11.42 3.23
CA LYS A 94 -6.84 11.54 4.16
C LYS A 94 -6.33 11.69 5.60
N GLU A 95 -5.34 10.90 6.00
CA GLU A 95 -4.82 10.94 7.36
C GLU A 95 -4.05 12.23 7.64
N LEU A 96 -3.21 12.71 6.70
CA LEU A 96 -2.54 13.99 6.82
C LEU A 96 -3.54 15.13 7.06
N LEU A 97 -4.61 15.18 6.26
CA LEU A 97 -5.66 16.18 6.44
C LEU A 97 -6.37 16.05 7.80
N ARG A 98 -6.61 14.83 8.28
CA ARG A 98 -7.19 14.60 9.63
C ARG A 98 -6.32 15.15 10.73
N GLN A 99 -5.00 14.98 10.62
CA GLN A 99 -4.01 15.47 11.57
C GLN A 99 -3.66 16.96 11.35
N GLN A 100 -4.41 17.65 10.48
CA GLN A 100 -4.20 19.06 10.15
C GLN A 100 -2.83 19.34 9.51
N CYS A 101 -2.27 18.34 8.84
CA CYS A 101 -1.06 18.41 8.05
C CYS A 101 -1.40 18.58 6.57
N VAL A 102 -0.45 19.08 5.79
CA VAL A 102 -0.59 19.32 4.36
C VAL A 102 0.25 18.31 3.59
N PRO A 103 -0.31 17.58 2.61
CA PRO A 103 0.51 16.84 1.67
C PRO A 103 1.43 17.79 0.89
N GLY A 104 2.73 17.52 0.92
CA GLY A 104 3.74 18.26 0.17
C GLY A 104 3.89 17.74 -1.27
N LYS A 105 5.14 17.67 -1.74
CA LYS A 105 5.45 17.15 -3.07
C LYS A 105 5.21 15.64 -3.11
N PHE A 106 4.67 15.16 -4.23
CA PHE A 106 4.70 13.75 -4.57
C PHE A 106 5.88 13.52 -5.50
N LEU A 107 6.80 12.64 -5.09
CA LEU A 107 8.04 12.32 -5.80
C LEU A 107 7.99 10.87 -6.28
N THR A 108 8.55 10.62 -7.45
CA THR A 108 8.71 9.28 -8.02
C THR A 108 10.18 8.91 -8.17
N LEU A 109 10.50 7.62 -8.30
CA LEU A 109 11.88 7.16 -8.44
C LEU A 109 12.62 7.79 -9.65
N PRO A 110 12.03 7.94 -10.85
CA PRO A 110 12.68 8.64 -11.96
C PRO A 110 12.99 10.10 -11.65
N GLU A 111 12.07 10.82 -10.99
CA GLU A 111 12.26 12.22 -10.63
C GLU A 111 13.42 12.40 -9.66
N VAL A 112 13.43 11.62 -8.55
CA VAL A 112 14.50 11.65 -7.56
C VAL A 112 15.84 11.26 -8.18
N THR A 113 15.86 10.22 -9.04
CA THR A 113 17.09 9.78 -9.72
C THR A 113 17.62 10.83 -10.70
N SER A 114 16.73 11.54 -11.42
CA SER A 114 17.09 12.64 -12.31
C SER A 114 17.70 13.81 -11.53
N MET A 115 17.04 14.23 -10.45
CA MET A 115 17.51 15.29 -9.57
C MET A 115 18.92 15.01 -9.01
N LEU A 116 19.22 13.74 -8.70
CA LEU A 116 20.55 13.34 -8.21
C LEU A 116 21.63 13.35 -9.28
N LYS A 117 21.27 13.00 -10.54
CA LYS A 117 22.23 12.98 -11.67
C LYS A 117 22.66 14.38 -12.14
N GLU A 118 21.77 15.34 -12.07
CA GLU A 118 22.00 16.69 -12.58
C GLU A 118 22.98 17.51 -11.74
N LYS A 119 23.52 16.99 -10.61
CA LYS A 119 24.44 17.69 -9.68
C LYS A 119 24.09 19.17 -9.43
N SER A 120 23.11 19.67 -10.13
CA SER A 120 22.56 21.00 -9.99
C SER A 120 21.52 20.95 -8.90
N SER A 121 21.97 21.17 -7.68
CA SER A 121 21.11 21.51 -6.56
C SER A 121 19.81 20.67 -6.52
N PHE A 122 19.86 19.51 -5.88
CA PHE A 122 18.80 19.29 -4.91
C PHE A 122 18.89 20.57 -4.05
N SER A 123 18.34 21.65 -4.58
CA SER A 123 18.14 22.86 -3.81
C SER A 123 17.04 22.53 -2.83
N VAL A 124 17.44 21.82 -1.80
CA VAL A 124 16.65 21.52 -0.60
C VAL A 124 16.19 22.79 0.06
N THR A 125 16.78 23.92 -0.32
CA THR A 125 16.34 25.26 0.06
C THR A 125 14.92 25.59 -0.39
N ASP A 126 14.31 24.80 -1.30
CA ASP A 126 12.92 24.97 -1.73
C ASP A 126 11.94 23.91 -1.16
N THR A 127 12.40 22.91 -0.42
CA THR A 127 11.49 22.00 0.27
C THR A 127 11.26 22.48 1.69
N HIS A 128 10.17 23.19 1.91
CA HIS A 128 9.69 23.56 3.26
C HIS A 128 8.93 22.37 3.90
N ALA A 129 9.21 21.14 3.49
CA ALA A 129 8.58 19.97 4.07
C ALA A 129 9.21 19.61 5.41
N ASP A 130 8.39 19.37 6.42
CA ASP A 130 8.80 19.01 7.77
C ASP A 130 9.26 17.55 7.90
N GLY A 131 8.95 16.73 6.87
CA GLY A 131 9.39 15.33 6.78
C GLY A 131 8.95 14.67 5.47
N ILE A 132 9.32 13.38 5.31
CA ILE A 132 9.01 12.60 4.12
C ILE A 132 8.49 11.20 4.49
N ILE A 133 7.50 10.73 3.72
CA ILE A 133 6.98 9.36 3.80
C ILE A 133 7.45 8.58 2.56
N LEU A 134 8.15 7.46 2.78
CA LEU A 134 8.63 6.57 1.72
C LEU A 134 7.60 5.46 1.49
N LEU A 135 7.12 5.29 0.27
CA LEU A 135 6.20 4.23 -0.12
C LEU A 135 6.95 3.13 -0.86
N GLY A 136 7.15 2.00 -0.17
CA GLY A 136 7.89 0.85 -0.66
C GLY A 136 9.38 0.89 -0.31
N LYS A 137 10.11 -0.16 -0.74
CA LYS A 137 11.54 -0.31 -0.47
C LYS A 137 12.35 0.76 -1.18
N CYS A 138 12.98 1.64 -0.42
CA CYS A 138 13.87 2.66 -0.97
C CYS A 138 15.26 2.08 -1.26
N PRO A 139 15.87 2.35 -2.43
CA PRO A 139 17.25 1.98 -2.70
C PRO A 139 18.22 2.59 -1.68
N ALA A 140 19.20 1.79 -1.22
CA ALA A 140 20.14 2.22 -0.15
C ALA A 140 20.91 3.48 -0.51
N GLU A 141 21.26 3.64 -1.79
CA GLU A 141 21.98 4.81 -2.29
C GLU A 141 21.19 6.11 -2.15
N LEU A 142 19.84 6.01 -2.15
CA LEU A 142 18.97 7.18 -2.00
C LEU A 142 18.73 7.54 -0.53
N ILE A 143 18.80 6.57 0.38
CA ILE A 143 18.50 6.81 1.80
C ILE A 143 19.47 7.83 2.41
N SER A 144 20.77 7.68 2.21
CA SER A 144 21.76 8.63 2.73
C SER A 144 21.54 10.05 2.20
N THR A 145 21.13 10.17 0.94
CA THR A 145 20.78 11.47 0.35
C THR A 145 19.52 12.04 0.99
N LEU A 146 18.48 11.23 1.17
CA LEU A 146 17.24 11.67 1.81
C LEU A 146 17.46 12.05 3.27
N GLN A 147 18.29 11.32 4.03
CA GLN A 147 18.67 11.65 5.41
C GLN A 147 19.44 12.97 5.54
N ASN A 148 20.19 13.36 4.51
CA ASN A 148 20.83 14.67 4.49
C ASN A 148 19.83 15.83 4.28
N HIS A 149 18.63 15.53 3.78
CA HIS A 149 17.63 16.53 3.42
C HIS A 149 16.42 16.56 4.33
N TYR A 150 16.01 15.40 4.85
CA TYR A 150 14.87 15.25 5.73
C TYR A 150 15.33 14.67 7.06
N HIS A 151 15.08 15.40 8.14
CA HIS A 151 15.34 14.89 9.50
C HIS A 151 14.28 13.88 9.95
N ASN A 152 13.05 14.01 9.42
CA ASN A 152 11.92 13.17 9.79
C ASN A 152 11.54 12.29 8.59
N ILE A 153 11.85 11.00 8.69
CA ILE A 153 11.60 10.02 7.64
C ILE A 153 10.80 8.86 8.23
N VAL A 154 9.73 8.45 7.54
CA VAL A 154 8.99 7.22 7.85
C VAL A 154 8.81 6.40 6.58
N GLY A 155 9.15 5.11 6.64
CA GLY A 155 8.91 4.15 5.58
C GLY A 155 7.63 3.37 5.78
N ILE A 156 6.91 3.06 4.70
CA ILE A 156 5.78 2.13 4.68
C ILE A 156 6.08 1.04 3.67
N ASP A 157 6.25 -0.21 4.13
CA ASP A 157 6.55 -1.34 3.25
C ASP A 157 6.04 -2.68 3.82
N ARG A 158 6.30 -3.75 3.08
CA ARG A 158 6.11 -5.16 3.46
C ARG A 158 7.42 -5.82 3.91
N ASN A 159 8.54 -5.20 3.59
CA ASN A 159 9.89 -5.68 3.88
C ASN A 159 10.52 -4.77 4.93
N PRO A 160 10.89 -5.28 6.11
CA PRO A 160 11.63 -4.49 7.07
C PRO A 160 12.99 -4.10 6.49
N THR A 161 13.43 -2.89 6.77
CA THR A 161 14.77 -2.43 6.43
C THR A 161 15.69 -2.44 7.65
N ASN A 162 16.98 -2.23 7.44
CA ASN A 162 17.96 -2.06 8.51
C ASN A 162 18.44 -0.59 8.59
N PHE A 163 17.65 0.33 8.07
CA PHE A 163 17.97 1.75 8.08
C PHE A 163 17.53 2.40 9.39
N ASP A 164 18.18 3.50 9.73
CA ASP A 164 17.90 4.28 10.94
C ASP A 164 16.82 5.33 10.66
N TYR A 165 15.61 4.88 10.41
CA TYR A 165 14.40 5.71 10.32
C TYR A 165 13.16 4.89 10.73
N ASP A 166 12.05 5.59 10.99
CA ASP A 166 10.83 4.93 11.43
C ASP A 166 10.17 4.14 10.32
N GLU A 167 9.58 2.99 10.66
CA GLU A 167 8.93 2.11 9.71
C GLU A 167 7.55 1.66 10.20
N VAL A 168 6.59 1.67 9.29
CA VAL A 168 5.33 0.94 9.46
C VAL A 168 5.28 -0.17 8.43
N ILE A 169 5.27 -1.41 8.89
CA ILE A 169 5.28 -2.58 8.02
C ILE A 169 4.06 -3.48 8.27
N CYS A 170 3.71 -4.24 7.24
CA CYS A 170 2.90 -5.43 7.35
C CYS A 170 3.71 -6.57 6.73
N SER A 171 4.17 -7.51 7.55
CA SER A 171 5.15 -8.52 7.15
C SER A 171 4.72 -9.33 5.92
N GLY A 172 5.45 -9.16 4.82
CA GLY A 172 5.25 -9.93 3.60
C GLY A 172 5.47 -11.44 3.81
N THR A 173 6.40 -11.81 4.70
CA THR A 173 6.63 -13.21 5.07
C THR A 173 5.41 -13.80 5.77
N THR A 174 4.87 -13.11 6.79
CA THR A 174 3.66 -13.57 7.50
C THR A 174 2.45 -13.65 6.58
N ALA A 175 2.28 -12.67 5.69
CA ALA A 175 1.21 -12.67 4.70
C ALA A 175 1.32 -13.87 3.74
N ALA A 176 2.52 -14.15 3.23
CA ALA A 176 2.75 -15.30 2.35
C ALA A 176 2.55 -16.64 3.08
N VAL A 177 3.05 -16.78 4.31
CA VAL A 177 2.81 -17.98 5.14
C VAL A 177 1.31 -18.20 5.35
N THR A 178 0.55 -17.14 5.62
CA THR A 178 -0.91 -17.22 5.77
C THR A 178 -1.59 -17.70 4.48
N ALA A 179 -1.21 -17.14 3.32
CA ALA A 179 -1.74 -17.53 2.02
C ALA A 179 -1.41 -18.99 1.69
N MET A 180 -0.16 -19.40 1.90
CA MET A 180 0.31 -20.77 1.63
C MET A 180 -0.36 -21.78 2.54
N ASN A 181 -0.45 -21.51 3.84
CA ASN A 181 -1.14 -22.40 4.79
C ASN A 181 -2.60 -22.62 4.38
N TYR A 182 -3.27 -21.59 3.88
CA TYR A 182 -4.63 -21.72 3.37
C TYR A 182 -4.69 -22.63 2.14
N LEU A 183 -3.85 -22.45 1.12
CA LEU A 183 -3.82 -23.34 -0.04
C LEU A 183 -3.49 -24.79 0.34
N ILE A 184 -2.53 -24.99 1.24
CA ILE A 184 -2.12 -26.33 1.72
C ILE A 184 -3.28 -27.00 2.49
N SER A 185 -4.02 -26.22 3.30
CA SER A 185 -5.20 -26.73 4.03
C SER A 185 -6.34 -27.18 3.08
N LEU A 186 -6.40 -26.63 1.87
CA LEU A 186 -7.28 -27.06 0.79
C LEU A 186 -6.76 -28.30 0.03
N GLY A 187 -5.61 -28.84 0.40
CA GLY A 187 -5.01 -30.05 -0.17
C GLY A 187 -4.06 -29.78 -1.34
N HIS A 188 -3.75 -28.53 -1.68
CA HIS A 188 -2.81 -28.21 -2.76
C HIS A 188 -1.39 -28.56 -2.35
N LYS A 189 -0.68 -29.30 -3.19
CA LYS A 189 0.73 -29.69 -3.00
C LYS A 189 1.64 -29.10 -4.08
N LYS A 190 1.11 -28.92 -5.30
CA LYS A 190 1.80 -28.33 -6.44
C LYS A 190 1.31 -26.89 -6.60
N ILE A 191 2.03 -25.96 -6.00
CA ILE A 191 1.66 -24.53 -5.92
C ILE A 191 2.72 -23.74 -6.66
N ALA A 192 2.31 -22.99 -7.69
CA ALA A 192 3.21 -22.06 -8.37
C ALA A 192 3.30 -20.73 -7.62
N TYR A 193 4.48 -20.11 -7.62
CA TYR A 193 4.72 -18.76 -7.15
C TYR A 193 4.98 -17.83 -8.35
N ILE A 194 4.29 -16.69 -8.39
CA ILE A 194 4.50 -15.63 -9.38
C ILE A 194 4.80 -14.33 -8.64
N GLY A 195 6.04 -13.84 -8.71
CA GLY A 195 6.44 -12.64 -8.00
C GLY A 195 7.94 -12.40 -8.03
N ASP A 196 8.40 -11.33 -7.38
CA ASP A 196 9.81 -11.05 -7.20
C ASP A 196 10.46 -12.10 -6.27
N CYS A 197 11.62 -12.60 -6.66
CA CYS A 197 12.40 -13.56 -5.90
C CYS A 197 13.69 -12.97 -5.32
N SER A 198 13.93 -11.66 -5.54
CA SER A 198 15.14 -10.96 -5.14
C SER A 198 15.01 -10.38 -3.73
N TYR A 199 15.31 -11.16 -2.70
CA TYR A 199 15.18 -10.72 -1.28
C TYR A 199 13.77 -10.22 -0.92
N GLU A 200 12.76 -10.84 -1.51
CA GLU A 200 11.36 -10.48 -1.31
C GLU A 200 10.74 -11.32 -0.18
N ALA A 201 10.18 -10.65 0.82
CA ALA A 201 9.63 -11.30 2.00
C ALA A 201 8.52 -12.32 1.68
N ARG A 202 7.70 -12.06 0.66
CA ARG A 202 6.63 -12.98 0.23
C ARG A 202 7.19 -14.26 -0.39
N TYR A 203 8.29 -14.16 -1.14
CA TYR A 203 8.99 -15.34 -1.64
C TYR A 203 9.61 -16.16 -0.50
N ILE A 204 10.18 -15.48 0.51
CA ILE A 204 10.70 -16.14 1.70
C ILE A 204 9.58 -16.92 2.42
N GLY A 205 8.41 -16.31 2.61
CA GLY A 205 7.25 -16.96 3.22
C GLY A 205 6.72 -18.14 2.42
N TYR A 206 6.68 -18.05 1.09
CA TYR A 206 6.36 -19.19 0.20
C TYR A 206 7.33 -20.35 0.42
N TYR A 207 8.63 -20.09 0.37
CA TYR A 207 9.67 -21.08 0.59
C TYR A 207 9.60 -21.74 1.97
N GLN A 208 9.47 -20.93 3.03
CA GLN A 208 9.33 -21.42 4.40
C GLN A 208 8.11 -22.32 4.58
N SER A 209 6.99 -21.99 3.94
CA SER A 209 5.77 -22.79 4.01
C SER A 209 5.92 -24.15 3.33
N LEU A 210 6.62 -24.23 2.20
CA LEU A 210 6.91 -25.51 1.56
C LEU A 210 7.74 -26.41 2.48
N ILE A 211 8.79 -25.87 3.09
CA ILE A 211 9.66 -26.63 4.01
C ILE A 211 8.87 -27.10 5.23
N SER A 212 8.12 -26.21 5.87
CA SER A 212 7.40 -26.53 7.11
C SER A 212 6.32 -27.59 6.94
N HIS A 213 5.79 -27.74 5.71
CA HIS A 213 4.81 -28.77 5.37
C HIS A 213 5.40 -29.99 4.63
N ASN A 214 6.73 -30.11 4.57
CA ASN A 214 7.44 -31.18 3.87
C ASN A 214 7.02 -31.29 2.39
N LEU A 215 6.71 -30.17 1.73
CA LEU A 215 6.43 -30.11 0.30
C LEU A 215 7.72 -29.89 -0.48
N PRO A 216 7.88 -30.53 -1.66
CA PRO A 216 9.09 -30.35 -2.46
C PRO A 216 9.19 -28.92 -3.00
N LEU A 217 10.39 -28.36 -2.95
CA LEU A 217 10.70 -27.13 -3.66
C LEU A 217 10.97 -27.46 -5.13
N ASP A 218 10.04 -27.14 -5.98
CA ASP A 218 10.16 -27.31 -7.43
C ASP A 218 10.38 -25.94 -8.10
N TYR A 219 11.61 -25.66 -8.50
CA TYR A 219 11.98 -24.40 -9.14
C TYR A 219 11.23 -24.16 -10.46
N SER A 220 10.72 -25.21 -11.11
CA SER A 220 9.89 -25.06 -12.32
C SER A 220 8.53 -24.42 -12.04
N ASN A 221 8.13 -24.33 -10.78
CA ASN A 221 6.92 -23.65 -10.33
C ASN A 221 7.17 -22.22 -9.78
N ILE A 222 8.39 -21.70 -9.94
CA ILE A 222 8.78 -20.36 -9.48
C ILE A 222 8.99 -19.46 -10.69
N TYR A 223 8.23 -18.38 -10.75
CA TYR A 223 8.21 -17.43 -11.87
C TYR A 223 8.57 -16.03 -11.39
N PRO A 224 9.86 -15.62 -11.51
CA PRO A 224 10.29 -14.27 -11.16
C PRO A 224 9.64 -13.22 -12.08
N THR A 225 9.04 -12.20 -11.48
CA THR A 225 8.37 -11.10 -12.20
C THR A 225 8.55 -9.78 -11.46
N SER A 226 8.33 -8.65 -12.15
CA SER A 226 8.22 -7.31 -11.54
C SER A 226 6.85 -7.06 -10.89
N GLN A 227 6.00 -8.09 -10.82
CA GLN A 227 4.69 -8.06 -10.12
C GLN A 227 3.67 -7.12 -10.77
N THR A 228 3.69 -6.99 -12.07
CA THR A 228 2.70 -6.24 -12.83
C THR A 228 1.60 -7.16 -13.39
N ARG A 229 0.44 -6.58 -13.72
CA ARG A 229 -0.68 -7.30 -14.35
C ARG A 229 -0.26 -7.92 -15.69
N GLU A 230 0.52 -7.21 -16.49
CA GLU A 230 1.00 -7.71 -17.77
C GLU A 230 1.90 -8.94 -17.62
N GLU A 231 2.84 -8.91 -16.66
CA GLU A 231 3.72 -10.05 -16.40
C GLU A 231 2.96 -11.23 -15.80
N GLY A 232 1.97 -10.99 -14.95
CA GLY A 232 1.06 -12.03 -14.46
C GLY A 232 0.36 -12.75 -15.61
N MET A 233 -0.15 -12.02 -16.60
CA MET A 233 -0.77 -12.58 -17.80
C MET A 233 0.23 -13.40 -18.63
N LYS A 234 1.40 -12.84 -18.97
CA LYS A 234 2.44 -13.54 -19.73
C LYS A 234 2.93 -14.81 -19.03
N THR A 235 3.12 -14.74 -17.72
CA THR A 235 3.54 -15.89 -16.92
C THR A 235 2.49 -17.00 -16.93
N MET A 236 1.20 -16.64 -16.84
CA MET A 236 0.14 -17.63 -16.91
C MET A 236 0.07 -18.30 -18.30
N GLU A 237 0.34 -17.57 -19.39
CA GLU A 237 0.46 -18.15 -20.73
C GLU A 237 1.58 -19.21 -20.79
N LEU A 238 2.74 -18.95 -20.15
CA LEU A 238 3.83 -19.93 -20.04
C LEU A 238 3.43 -21.16 -19.23
N ILE A 239 2.72 -20.95 -18.12
CA ILE A 239 2.21 -22.04 -17.28
C ILE A 239 1.29 -22.93 -18.09
N LEU A 240 0.37 -22.37 -18.88
CA LEU A 240 -0.60 -23.14 -19.69
C LEU A 240 0.04 -24.02 -20.78
N GLN A 241 1.29 -23.75 -21.18
CA GLN A 241 2.03 -24.56 -22.16
C GLN A 241 2.66 -25.83 -21.55
N ARG A 242 2.68 -25.95 -20.21
CA ARG A 242 3.28 -27.09 -19.54
C ARG A 242 2.42 -28.36 -19.66
N GLU A 243 3.06 -29.51 -19.63
CA GLU A 243 2.39 -30.80 -19.57
C GLU A 243 1.71 -31.00 -18.21
N GLU A 244 2.42 -30.67 -17.13
CA GLU A 244 1.94 -30.74 -15.77
C GLU A 244 1.66 -29.35 -15.20
N LEU A 245 0.40 -29.08 -14.88
CA LEU A 245 -0.05 -27.80 -14.37
C LEU A 245 -0.06 -27.77 -12.83
N PRO A 246 0.25 -26.63 -12.19
CA PRO A 246 0.10 -26.47 -10.75
C PRO A 246 -1.40 -26.45 -10.39
N SER A 247 -1.76 -27.07 -9.26
CA SER A 247 -3.17 -27.04 -8.80
C SER A 247 -3.56 -25.72 -8.17
N ALA A 248 -2.59 -24.93 -7.74
CA ALA A 248 -2.81 -23.58 -7.20
C ALA A 248 -1.69 -22.62 -7.62
N ILE A 249 -2.01 -21.35 -7.62
CA ILE A 249 -1.11 -20.24 -7.96
C ILE A 249 -1.14 -19.23 -6.82
N PHE A 250 0.03 -18.96 -6.24
CA PHE A 250 0.24 -17.86 -5.31
C PHE A 250 0.91 -16.69 -6.05
N CYS A 251 0.15 -15.62 -6.24
CA CYS A 251 0.64 -14.38 -6.81
C CYS A 251 1.13 -13.45 -5.69
N ALA A 252 2.32 -12.88 -5.83
CA ALA A 252 2.89 -12.02 -4.79
C ALA A 252 2.05 -10.77 -4.49
N ASN A 253 1.24 -10.29 -5.45
CA ASN A 253 0.30 -9.21 -5.27
C ASN A 253 -0.97 -9.40 -6.11
N ASP A 254 -2.02 -8.64 -5.81
CA ASP A 254 -3.30 -8.71 -6.52
C ASP A 254 -3.16 -8.30 -7.99
N SER A 255 -2.32 -7.31 -8.32
CA SER A 255 -2.10 -6.88 -9.71
C SER A 255 -1.62 -8.04 -10.59
N THR A 256 -0.70 -8.86 -10.10
CA THR A 256 -0.25 -10.09 -10.79
C THR A 256 -1.40 -11.09 -10.93
N ALA A 257 -2.22 -11.28 -9.89
CA ALA A 257 -3.37 -12.18 -9.92
C ALA A 257 -4.43 -11.74 -10.93
N LEU A 258 -4.67 -10.43 -11.08
CA LEU A 258 -5.54 -9.89 -12.13
C LEU A 258 -5.05 -10.29 -13.52
N GLY A 259 -3.73 -10.23 -13.76
CA GLY A 259 -3.12 -10.69 -15.00
C GLY A 259 -3.30 -12.18 -15.25
N VAL A 260 -3.15 -13.00 -14.19
CA VAL A 260 -3.45 -14.44 -14.24
C VAL A 260 -4.88 -14.69 -14.66
N PHE A 261 -5.85 -13.97 -14.08
CA PHE A 261 -7.26 -14.09 -14.46
C PHE A 261 -7.53 -13.64 -15.90
N ASP A 262 -6.90 -12.55 -16.35
CA ASP A 262 -7.02 -12.12 -17.75
C ASP A 262 -6.61 -13.22 -18.73
N CYS A 263 -5.50 -13.93 -18.43
CA CYS A 263 -5.03 -15.04 -19.24
C CYS A 263 -6.01 -16.24 -19.18
N LEU A 264 -6.44 -16.64 -17.98
CA LEU A 264 -7.36 -17.77 -17.80
C LEU A 264 -8.71 -17.55 -18.49
N GLN A 265 -9.19 -16.31 -18.55
CA GLN A 265 -10.41 -15.95 -19.28
C GLN A 265 -10.23 -16.02 -20.81
N ARG A 266 -9.06 -15.63 -21.32
CA ARG A 266 -8.75 -15.67 -22.77
C ARG A 266 -8.49 -17.09 -23.27
N HIS A 267 -7.78 -17.87 -22.47
CA HIS A 267 -7.31 -19.20 -22.82
C HIS A 267 -8.01 -20.29 -22.01
N ARG A 268 -9.30 -20.47 -22.22
CA ARG A 268 -10.09 -21.51 -21.53
C ARG A 268 -9.58 -22.91 -21.89
N LYS A 269 -8.53 -23.38 -21.19
CA LYS A 269 -8.11 -24.77 -21.28
C LYS A 269 -9.16 -25.63 -20.58
N LYS A 270 -9.84 -26.55 -21.32
CA LYS A 270 -10.90 -27.39 -20.77
C LYS A 270 -10.45 -28.08 -19.49
N GLY A 271 -11.20 -27.88 -18.40
CA GLY A 271 -11.00 -28.57 -17.13
C GLY A 271 -9.88 -28.06 -16.22
N TYR A 272 -9.12 -27.01 -16.63
CA TYR A 272 -8.10 -26.44 -15.74
C TYR A 272 -8.62 -25.17 -15.06
N ILE A 273 -8.85 -25.29 -13.77
CA ILE A 273 -9.32 -24.20 -12.89
C ILE A 273 -8.41 -24.23 -11.64
N PRO A 274 -7.26 -23.54 -11.67
CA PRO A 274 -6.38 -23.48 -10.50
C PRO A 274 -6.99 -22.63 -9.39
N SER A 275 -6.71 -22.96 -8.13
CA SER A 275 -6.89 -22.00 -7.05
C SER A 275 -5.91 -20.85 -7.22
N VAL A 276 -6.38 -19.61 -7.04
CA VAL A 276 -5.55 -18.39 -7.13
C VAL A 276 -5.67 -17.60 -5.84
N ILE A 277 -4.55 -17.31 -5.21
CA ILE A 277 -4.47 -16.47 -4.01
C ILE A 277 -3.39 -15.40 -4.20
N SER A 278 -3.55 -14.26 -3.54
CA SER A 278 -2.61 -13.16 -3.62
C SER A 278 -2.54 -12.36 -2.31
N ILE A 279 -1.87 -11.23 -2.35
CA ILE A 279 -1.73 -10.28 -1.24
C ILE A 279 -2.10 -8.90 -1.73
N ASP A 280 -2.72 -8.07 -0.92
CA ASP A 280 -2.94 -6.62 -0.94
C ASP A 280 -4.39 -6.23 -0.65
N ASN A 281 -5.36 -7.04 -1.03
CA ASN A 281 -6.80 -6.73 -0.95
C ASN A 281 -7.13 -5.36 -1.56
N ILE A 282 -6.76 -5.17 -2.84
CA ILE A 282 -7.15 -3.97 -3.60
C ILE A 282 -8.64 -4.05 -3.99
N LEU A 283 -9.25 -2.91 -4.28
CA LEU A 283 -10.67 -2.82 -4.61
C LEU A 283 -11.05 -3.71 -5.81
N GLU A 284 -10.19 -3.80 -6.82
CA GLU A 284 -10.39 -4.63 -8.00
C GLU A 284 -10.46 -6.13 -7.69
N SER A 285 -9.89 -6.58 -6.57
CA SER A 285 -9.94 -7.99 -6.15
C SER A 285 -11.37 -8.49 -5.88
N GLU A 286 -12.28 -7.58 -5.53
CA GLU A 286 -13.71 -7.88 -5.33
C GLU A 286 -14.52 -7.89 -6.62
N GLN A 287 -13.97 -7.33 -7.70
CA GLN A 287 -14.65 -7.18 -8.99
C GLN A 287 -14.30 -8.31 -9.97
N THR A 288 -13.36 -9.19 -9.63
CA THR A 288 -12.97 -10.34 -10.45
C THR A 288 -14.06 -11.43 -10.45
N LYS A 289 -14.03 -12.30 -11.45
CA LYS A 289 -14.88 -13.52 -11.54
C LYS A 289 -14.01 -14.72 -11.90
N PRO A 290 -13.74 -15.62 -10.93
CA PRO A 290 -14.19 -15.62 -9.52
C PRO A 290 -13.59 -14.46 -8.71
N MET A 291 -14.27 -14.02 -7.62
CA MET A 291 -13.73 -13.00 -6.71
C MET A 291 -12.45 -13.51 -6.06
N LEU A 292 -11.41 -12.67 -6.06
CA LEU A 292 -10.04 -13.05 -5.65
C LEU A 292 -9.92 -13.20 -4.13
N THR A 293 -9.52 -14.39 -3.69
CA THR A 293 -9.05 -14.64 -2.32
C THR A 293 -7.67 -14.00 -2.14
N THR A 294 -7.51 -13.18 -1.12
CA THR A 294 -6.30 -12.39 -0.93
C THR A 294 -5.99 -12.16 0.54
N ILE A 295 -4.78 -11.70 0.83
CA ILE A 295 -4.39 -11.26 2.17
C ILE A 295 -4.58 -9.74 2.24
N ASP A 296 -5.41 -9.29 3.16
CA ASP A 296 -5.63 -7.88 3.45
C ASP A 296 -4.43 -7.26 4.17
N ILE A 297 -3.91 -6.20 3.59
CA ILE A 297 -2.88 -5.34 4.16
C ILE A 297 -3.58 -4.07 4.68
N PRO A 298 -3.47 -3.72 5.96
CA PRO A 298 -4.26 -2.68 6.60
C PRO A 298 -3.79 -1.27 6.21
N LYS A 299 -4.02 -0.87 4.96
CA LYS A 299 -3.53 0.39 4.34
C LYS A 299 -3.90 1.64 5.14
N LYS A 300 -5.11 1.68 5.72
CA LYS A 300 -5.58 2.83 6.51
C LYS A 300 -4.81 2.95 7.84
N GLU A 301 -4.63 1.83 8.53
CA GLU A 301 -3.88 1.77 9.79
C GLU A 301 -2.39 2.05 9.54
N MET A 302 -1.81 1.55 8.44
CA MET A 302 -0.44 1.88 8.05
C MET A 302 -0.26 3.38 7.83
N ALA A 303 -1.18 4.02 7.12
CA ALA A 303 -1.18 5.47 6.91
C ALA A 303 -1.29 6.24 8.24
N HIS A 304 -2.19 5.82 9.12
CA HIS A 304 -2.40 6.42 10.44
C HIS A 304 -1.12 6.37 11.28
N HIS A 305 -0.50 5.19 11.41
CA HIS A 305 0.72 5.04 12.20
C HIS A 305 1.91 5.78 11.61
N ALA A 306 2.04 5.82 10.28
CA ALA A 306 3.13 6.55 9.64
C ALA A 306 3.06 8.05 9.89
N VAL A 307 1.87 8.65 9.79
CA VAL A 307 1.69 10.08 10.09
C VAL A 307 1.93 10.35 11.58
N ASN A 308 1.46 9.48 12.47
CA ASN A 308 1.71 9.66 13.91
C ASN A 308 3.21 9.56 14.25
N LEU A 309 3.96 8.61 13.68
CA LEU A 309 5.41 8.50 13.91
C LEU A 309 6.15 9.77 13.46
N LEU A 310 5.77 10.37 12.31
CA LEU A 310 6.34 11.65 11.89
C LEU A 310 6.03 12.77 12.89
N LEU A 311 4.80 12.87 13.36
CA LEU A 311 4.40 13.88 14.34
C LEU A 311 5.12 13.68 15.67
N ASP A 312 5.22 12.44 16.15
CA ASP A 312 5.92 12.10 17.39
C ASP A 312 7.40 12.48 17.31
N ARG A 313 8.05 12.23 16.15
CA ARG A 313 9.46 12.61 15.92
C ARG A 313 9.63 14.13 15.91
N ILE A 314 8.77 14.87 15.23
CA ILE A 314 8.80 16.34 15.20
C ILE A 314 8.58 16.93 16.59
N HIS A 315 7.73 16.31 17.40
CA HIS A 315 7.46 16.73 18.78
C HIS A 315 8.46 16.15 19.80
N ASN A 316 9.54 15.50 19.33
CA ASN A 316 10.59 14.89 20.15
C ASN A 316 10.06 13.86 21.18
N GLN A 317 9.01 13.11 20.82
CA GLN A 317 8.48 12.03 21.67
C GLN A 317 9.36 10.77 21.62
N HIS A 318 10.11 10.58 20.55
CA HIS A 318 11.14 9.54 20.44
C HIS A 318 12.35 10.02 19.60
N SER A 319 13.52 9.42 19.84
CA SER A 319 14.77 9.70 19.12
C SER A 319 15.30 8.49 18.34
N ASN A 320 15.09 7.29 18.86
CA ASN A 320 15.48 6.06 18.16
C ASN A 320 14.50 5.72 17.07
N ALA A 321 14.96 4.99 16.03
CA ALA A 321 14.07 4.45 15.02
C ALA A 321 13.05 3.48 15.63
N VAL A 322 11.78 3.65 15.26
CA VAL A 322 10.65 2.85 15.73
C VAL A 322 10.10 2.05 14.57
N ARG A 323 9.89 0.75 14.77
CA ARG A 323 9.19 -0.11 13.81
C ARG A 323 7.85 -0.56 14.37
N ILE A 324 6.78 -0.26 13.65
CA ILE A 324 5.44 -0.77 13.93
C ILE A 324 5.11 -1.84 12.90
N GLU A 325 4.83 -3.06 13.37
CA GLU A 325 4.36 -4.15 12.51
C GLU A 325 2.87 -4.39 12.73
N LEU A 326 2.08 -4.30 11.67
CA LEU A 326 0.65 -4.51 11.68
C LEU A 326 0.30 -5.92 11.19
N PRO A 327 -0.72 -6.57 11.76
CA PRO A 327 -1.16 -7.88 11.33
C PRO A 327 -1.89 -7.81 9.99
N CYS A 328 -1.68 -8.81 9.15
CA CYS A 328 -2.47 -9.06 7.95
C CYS A 328 -3.67 -9.98 8.24
N ARG A 329 -4.64 -10.06 7.31
CA ARG A 329 -5.83 -10.92 7.42
C ARG A 329 -6.09 -11.66 6.11
N LEU A 330 -6.42 -12.94 6.19
CA LEU A 330 -6.92 -13.69 5.04
C LEU A 330 -8.38 -13.30 4.75
N ILE A 331 -8.64 -12.92 3.51
CA ILE A 331 -9.97 -12.65 2.97
C ILE A 331 -10.31 -13.77 1.99
N VAL A 332 -11.09 -14.73 2.45
CA VAL A 332 -11.53 -15.86 1.63
C VAL A 332 -12.69 -15.41 0.73
N ARG A 333 -12.53 -15.65 -0.58
CA ARG A 333 -13.53 -15.41 -1.61
C ARG A 333 -13.70 -16.65 -2.49
N GLU A 334 -13.93 -16.48 -3.79
CA GLU A 334 -14.34 -17.56 -4.71
C GLU A 334 -13.18 -18.24 -5.44
N SER A 335 -11.99 -17.61 -5.47
CA SER A 335 -10.88 -18.05 -6.34
C SER A 335 -10.09 -19.24 -5.82
N CYS A 336 -10.41 -19.78 -4.66
CA CYS A 336 -9.77 -20.97 -4.10
C CYS A 336 -10.81 -22.07 -3.80
N SER A 337 -10.47 -23.30 -4.15
CA SER A 337 -11.31 -24.49 -3.93
C SER A 337 -10.45 -25.66 -3.42
N TYR A 338 -11.07 -26.70 -2.90
CA TYR A 338 -10.36 -27.93 -2.54
C TYR A 338 -9.71 -28.55 -3.77
N CYS A 339 -8.48 -29.06 -3.59
CA CYS A 339 -7.73 -29.74 -4.64
C CYS A 339 -8.48 -31.01 -5.10
N GLY A 340 -8.74 -31.11 -6.40
CA GLY A 340 -9.45 -32.26 -6.97
C GLY A 340 -10.98 -32.10 -7.08
N ARG A 341 -11.51 -30.91 -6.89
CA ARG A 341 -12.89 -30.57 -7.20
C ARG A 341 -13.04 -29.85 -8.52
#